data_75f20b73bb6452c0292710d6203878cf
#
_entry.id   75f20b73bb6452c0292710d6203878cf
#
_cell.length_a   1.000
_cell.length_b   1.000
_cell.length_c   1.000
_cell.angle_alpha   90.00
_cell.angle_beta   90.00
_cell.angle_gamma   90.00
#
_symmetry.space_group_name_H-M   'P 1'
#
loop_
_entity.id
_entity.type
_entity.pdbx_description
1 polymer ?
#
loop_
_entity_poly.entity_id
_entity_poly.type
_entity_poly.pdbx_seq_one_letter_code
_entity_poly.pdbx_strand_id
1 'polypeptide(L)'
;MTEITTLWAQIRDWRRVAHMDLDPTPADMFQWRSRPVSEAARVCPDGHTVPAACSDVCNLADAICDNAEAICGIADELGKADHDAQEKCTSAKASCREAKQRCCNCSGDAP
;
A
#
# COMPACT_ATOMS: atom_id res chain seq x y z
N MET A 1 -15.10 10.86 -9.74
CA MET A 1 -13.99 10.26 -9.00
C MET A 1 -14.36 9.08 -8.15
N THR A 2 -15.49 8.47 -8.49
CA THR A 2 -16.04 7.37 -7.67
C THR A 2 -15.09 6.18 -7.57
N GLU A 3 -14.43 5.83 -8.66
CA GLU A 3 -13.57 4.64 -8.69
C GLU A 3 -12.34 4.79 -7.80
N ILE A 4 -11.62 5.92 -7.89
CA ILE A 4 -10.43 6.13 -7.07
C ILE A 4 -10.80 6.20 -5.59
N THR A 5 -11.92 6.81 -5.26
CA THR A 5 -12.41 6.90 -3.88
C THR A 5 -12.78 5.52 -3.33
N THR A 6 -13.42 4.69 -4.16
CA THR A 6 -13.79 3.32 -3.76
C THR A 6 -12.54 2.46 -3.49
N LEU A 7 -11.55 2.52 -4.39
CA LEU A 7 -10.32 1.77 -4.23
C LEU A 7 -9.54 2.22 -2.99
N TRP A 8 -9.51 3.53 -2.75
CA TRP A 8 -8.83 4.09 -1.58
C TRP A 8 -9.54 3.68 -0.28
N ALA A 9 -10.87 3.69 -0.27
CA ALA A 9 -11.65 3.25 0.90
C ALA A 9 -11.39 1.78 1.21
N GLN A 10 -11.23 0.93 0.19
CA GLN A 10 -10.88 -0.47 0.39
C GLN A 10 -9.53 -0.62 1.07
N ILE A 11 -8.54 0.19 0.69
CA ILE A 11 -7.23 0.16 1.35
C ILE A 11 -7.38 0.51 2.83
N ARG A 12 -8.17 1.52 3.15
CA ARG A 12 -8.40 1.92 4.56
C ARG A 12 -9.06 0.79 5.35
N ASP A 13 -10.01 0.07 4.75
CA ASP A 13 -10.64 -1.08 5.41
C ASP A 13 -9.62 -2.20 5.64
N TRP A 14 -8.76 -2.48 4.67
CA TRP A 14 -7.72 -3.49 4.81
C TRP A 14 -6.68 -3.10 5.86
N ARG A 15 -6.34 -1.82 5.94
CA ARG A 15 -5.45 -1.32 7.01
C ARG A 15 -6.07 -1.60 8.38
N ARG A 16 -7.37 -1.37 8.52
CA ARG A 16 -8.08 -1.64 9.77
C ARG A 16 -8.04 -3.13 10.12
N VAL A 17 -8.29 -4.00 9.15
CA VAL A 17 -8.23 -5.45 9.35
C VAL A 17 -6.84 -5.89 9.81
N ALA A 18 -5.80 -5.26 9.28
CA ALA A 18 -4.42 -5.56 9.63
C ALA A 18 -3.94 -4.88 10.91
N HIS A 19 -4.84 -4.19 11.62
CA HIS A 19 -4.51 -3.43 12.84
C HIS A 19 -3.49 -2.31 12.58
N MET A 20 -3.52 -1.75 11.39
CA MET A 20 -2.73 -0.57 11.04
C MET A 20 -3.58 0.69 11.24
N ASP A 21 -2.91 1.82 11.43
CA ASP A 21 -3.62 3.10 11.45
C ASP A 21 -4.37 3.30 10.13
N LEU A 22 -5.50 4.01 10.16
CA LEU A 22 -6.33 4.20 8.97
C LEU A 22 -5.59 4.87 7.82
N ASP A 23 -4.69 5.79 8.14
CA ASP A 23 -3.94 6.53 7.13
C ASP A 23 -2.45 6.48 7.45
N PRO A 24 -1.58 6.53 6.42
CA PRO A 24 -0.14 6.66 6.63
C PRO A 24 0.20 7.96 7.36
N THR A 25 1.34 7.98 8.02
CA THR A 25 1.83 9.21 8.67
C THR A 25 2.24 10.25 7.62
N PRO A 26 2.26 11.55 8.00
CA PRO A 26 2.78 12.58 7.09
C PRO A 26 4.21 12.32 6.61
N ALA A 27 5.06 11.71 7.46
CA ALA A 27 6.42 11.35 7.07
C ALA A 27 6.42 10.28 5.98
N ASP A 28 5.57 9.26 6.11
CA ASP A 28 5.41 8.22 5.10
C ASP A 28 4.89 8.81 3.79
N MET A 29 3.90 9.71 3.86
CA MET A 29 3.36 10.37 2.68
C MET A 29 4.45 11.15 1.96
N PHE A 30 5.25 11.90 2.70
CA PHE A 30 6.36 12.68 2.13
C PHE A 30 7.37 11.77 1.43
N GLN A 31 7.73 10.66 2.07
CA GLN A 31 8.72 9.72 1.54
C GLN A 31 8.25 9.12 0.21
N TRP A 32 6.97 8.81 0.07
CA TRP A 32 6.47 8.08 -1.10
C TRP A 32 5.90 8.97 -2.20
N ARG A 33 5.81 10.27 -1.97
CA ARG A 33 5.21 11.20 -2.94
C ARG A 33 5.86 11.12 -4.32
N SER A 34 7.17 10.99 -4.37
CA SER A 34 7.94 10.99 -5.62
C SER A 34 8.41 9.60 -6.05
N ARG A 35 8.03 8.54 -5.32
CA ARG A 35 8.50 7.19 -5.62
C ARG A 35 7.42 6.37 -6.31
N PRO A 36 7.80 5.44 -7.21
CA PRO A 36 6.81 4.62 -7.94
C PRO A 36 6.24 3.50 -7.06
N VAL A 37 5.03 3.05 -7.42
CA VAL A 37 4.38 1.92 -6.76
C VAL A 37 5.25 0.67 -6.82
N SER A 38 5.94 0.44 -7.93
CA SER A 38 6.77 -0.75 -8.10
C SER A 38 7.83 -0.85 -7.01
N GLU A 39 8.34 0.27 -6.52
CA GLU A 39 9.31 0.29 -5.43
C GLU A 39 8.64 -0.06 -4.10
N ALA A 40 7.43 0.48 -3.87
CA ALA A 40 6.67 0.17 -2.67
C ALA A 40 6.24 -1.30 -2.61
N ALA A 41 6.01 -1.91 -3.76
CA ALA A 41 5.52 -3.29 -3.87
C ALA A 41 6.60 -4.35 -3.67
N ARG A 42 7.85 -3.98 -3.53
CA ARG A 42 8.93 -4.94 -3.26
C ARG A 42 8.73 -5.55 -1.88
N VAL A 43 8.73 -6.90 -1.81
CA VAL A 43 8.43 -7.57 -0.54
C VAL A 43 9.60 -7.41 0.45
N CYS A 44 10.72 -8.03 0.15
CA CYS A 44 11.89 -8.00 1.04
C CYS A 44 13.10 -7.51 0.27
N PRO A 45 13.73 -6.40 0.69
CA PRO A 45 14.90 -5.87 -0.01
C PRO A 45 16.06 -6.85 -0.11
N ASP A 46 16.22 -7.72 0.90
CA ASP A 46 17.29 -8.73 0.91
C ASP A 46 16.92 -10.03 0.21
N GLY A 47 15.70 -10.15 -0.30
CA GLY A 47 15.24 -11.31 -1.06
C GLY A 47 14.96 -12.56 -0.24
N HIS A 48 14.91 -12.47 1.08
CA HIS A 48 14.61 -13.66 1.88
C HIS A 48 13.18 -14.16 1.65
N THR A 49 12.97 -15.45 1.88
CA THR A 49 11.66 -16.08 1.68
C THR A 49 10.78 -15.90 2.92
N VAL A 50 9.51 -15.55 2.68
CA VAL A 50 8.51 -15.40 3.75
C VAL A 50 7.86 -16.78 3.99
N PRO A 51 7.70 -17.21 5.27
CA PRO A 51 7.06 -18.47 5.57
C PRO A 51 5.61 -18.57 5.06
N ALA A 52 5.19 -19.77 4.70
CA ALA A 52 3.83 -20.01 4.20
C ALA A 52 2.76 -19.66 5.24
N ALA A 53 3.08 -19.73 6.53
CA ALA A 53 2.16 -19.34 7.60
C ALA A 53 1.79 -17.85 7.55
N CYS A 54 2.55 -17.04 6.81
CA CYS A 54 2.30 -15.61 6.65
C CYS A 54 1.46 -15.28 5.41
N SER A 55 0.88 -16.29 4.74
CA SER A 55 0.18 -16.06 3.47
C SER A 55 -0.95 -15.05 3.59
N ASP A 56 -1.69 -15.03 4.72
CA ASP A 56 -2.80 -14.09 4.89
C ASP A 56 -2.33 -12.64 4.90
N VAL A 57 -1.25 -12.34 5.64
CA VAL A 57 -0.73 -10.99 5.71
C VAL A 57 -0.08 -10.58 4.38
N CYS A 58 0.53 -11.52 3.68
CA CYS A 58 1.12 -11.27 2.38
C CYS A 58 0.07 -11.09 1.28
N ASN A 59 -1.01 -11.87 1.31
CA ASN A 59 -2.11 -11.71 0.37
C ASN A 59 -2.81 -10.37 0.56
N LEU A 60 -2.97 -9.92 1.80
CA LEU A 60 -3.52 -8.59 2.08
C LEU A 60 -2.61 -7.50 1.52
N ALA A 61 -1.30 -7.66 1.68
CA ALA A 61 -0.34 -6.73 1.12
C ALA A 61 -0.45 -6.66 -0.41
N ASP A 62 -0.59 -7.80 -1.08
CA ASP A 62 -0.77 -7.85 -2.52
C ASP A 62 -2.03 -7.10 -2.95
N ALA A 63 -3.14 -7.28 -2.23
CA ALA A 63 -4.40 -6.60 -2.54
C ALA A 63 -4.26 -5.08 -2.38
N ILE A 64 -3.61 -4.63 -1.31
CA ILE A 64 -3.36 -3.20 -1.08
C ILE A 64 -2.49 -2.63 -2.21
N CYS A 65 -1.44 -3.34 -2.61
CA CYS A 65 -0.54 -2.86 -3.66
C CYS A 65 -1.21 -2.85 -5.03
N ASP A 66 -2.07 -3.82 -5.33
CA ASP A 66 -2.85 -3.82 -6.57
C ASP A 66 -3.78 -2.61 -6.64
N ASN A 67 -4.45 -2.29 -5.54
CA ASN A 67 -5.29 -1.08 -5.49
C ASN A 67 -4.43 0.19 -5.61
N ALA A 68 -3.24 0.21 -5.02
CA ALA A 68 -2.34 1.36 -5.14
C ALA A 68 -1.94 1.60 -6.59
N GLU A 69 -1.63 0.54 -7.32
CA GLU A 69 -1.31 0.64 -8.74
C GLU A 69 -2.48 1.21 -9.53
N ALA A 70 -3.69 0.72 -9.28
CA ALA A 70 -4.89 1.20 -9.96
C ALA A 70 -5.17 2.67 -9.63
N ILE A 71 -5.07 3.05 -8.35
CA ILE A 71 -5.29 4.45 -7.92
C ILE A 71 -4.29 5.37 -8.59
N CYS A 72 -3.01 5.00 -8.60
CA CYS A 72 -1.97 5.85 -9.18
C CYS A 72 -2.12 5.95 -10.71
N GLY A 73 -2.58 4.89 -11.38
CA GLY A 73 -2.89 4.94 -12.80
C GLY A 73 -4.01 5.93 -13.11
N ILE A 74 -5.07 5.92 -12.30
CA ILE A 74 -6.17 6.88 -12.45
C ILE A 74 -5.68 8.31 -12.17
N ALA A 75 -4.87 8.49 -11.13
CA ALA A 75 -4.31 9.79 -10.80
C ALA A 75 -3.47 10.35 -11.94
N ASP A 76 -2.69 9.49 -12.60
CA ASP A 76 -1.89 9.90 -13.76
C ASP A 76 -2.79 10.37 -14.91
N GLU A 77 -3.89 9.68 -15.15
CA GLU A 77 -4.85 10.08 -16.20
C GLU A 77 -5.51 11.41 -15.89
N LEU A 78 -5.82 11.66 -14.60
CA LEU A 78 -6.45 12.91 -14.17
C LEU A 78 -5.48 14.08 -14.17
N GLY A 79 -4.18 13.81 -14.08
CA GLY A 79 -3.14 14.82 -14.15
C GLY A 79 -2.75 15.40 -12.80
N LYS A 80 -1.61 16.09 -12.80
CA LYS A 80 -0.99 16.64 -11.58
C LYS A 80 -1.83 17.73 -10.91
N ALA A 81 -2.72 18.36 -11.66
CA ALA A 81 -3.57 19.42 -11.12
C ALA A 81 -4.67 18.88 -10.21
N ASP A 82 -4.99 17.59 -10.30
CA ASP A 82 -5.96 16.97 -9.41
C ASP A 82 -5.26 16.56 -8.13
N HIS A 83 -5.17 17.49 -7.18
CA HIS A 83 -4.43 17.27 -5.93
C HIS A 83 -5.03 16.15 -5.08
N ASP A 84 -6.36 16.01 -5.07
CA ASP A 84 -7.01 14.95 -4.30
C ASP A 84 -6.60 13.57 -4.84
N ALA A 85 -6.63 13.39 -6.15
CA ALA A 85 -6.21 12.13 -6.78
C ALA A 85 -4.74 11.83 -6.48
N GLN A 86 -3.87 12.84 -6.57
CA GLN A 86 -2.44 12.69 -6.30
C GLN A 86 -2.20 12.30 -4.83
N GLU A 87 -2.92 12.91 -3.91
CA GLU A 87 -2.81 12.58 -2.48
C GLU A 87 -3.27 11.13 -2.21
N LYS A 88 -4.36 10.71 -2.83
CA LYS A 88 -4.82 9.32 -2.70
C LYS A 88 -3.81 8.33 -3.26
N CYS A 89 -3.17 8.66 -4.38
CA CYS A 89 -2.09 7.85 -4.94
C CYS A 89 -0.93 7.74 -3.95
N THR A 90 -0.49 8.85 -3.36
CA THR A 90 0.59 8.86 -2.38
C THR A 90 0.25 8.03 -1.15
N SER A 91 -0.96 8.19 -0.60
CA SER A 91 -1.44 7.42 0.53
C SER A 91 -1.46 5.91 0.21
N ALA A 92 -1.91 5.56 -0.99
CA ALA A 92 -1.96 4.17 -1.43
C ALA A 92 -0.55 3.57 -1.55
N LYS A 93 0.41 4.32 -2.10
CA LYS A 93 1.80 3.86 -2.19
C LYS A 93 2.40 3.61 -0.82
N ALA A 94 2.20 4.53 0.12
CA ALA A 94 2.69 4.38 1.49
C ALA A 94 2.03 3.17 2.16
N SER A 95 0.74 2.95 1.94
CA SER A 95 0.03 1.79 2.47
C SER A 95 0.56 0.49 1.88
N CYS A 96 0.86 0.47 0.57
CA CYS A 96 1.46 -0.68 -0.10
C CYS A 96 2.81 -1.03 0.54
N ARG A 97 3.67 -0.04 0.74
CA ARG A 97 4.99 -0.28 1.37
C ARG A 97 4.84 -0.81 2.79
N GLU A 98 3.98 -0.21 3.58
CA GLU A 98 3.78 -0.62 4.96
C GLU A 98 3.26 -2.06 5.04
N ALA A 99 2.31 -2.42 4.19
CA ALA A 99 1.74 -3.77 4.14
C ALA A 99 2.79 -4.80 3.69
N LYS A 100 3.58 -4.49 2.67
CA LYS A 100 4.64 -5.37 2.20
C LYS A 100 5.74 -5.54 3.24
N GLN A 101 6.03 -4.49 4.00
CA GLN A 101 7.00 -4.56 5.08
C GLN A 101 6.52 -5.51 6.17
N ARG A 102 5.22 -5.48 6.52
CA ARG A 102 4.63 -6.42 7.46
C ARG A 102 4.73 -7.85 6.95
N CYS A 103 4.47 -8.06 5.65
CA CYS A 103 4.63 -9.37 5.02
C CYS A 103 6.08 -9.85 5.15
N CYS A 104 7.03 -9.00 4.79
CA CYS A 104 8.46 -9.33 4.84
C CYS A 104 8.91 -9.67 6.27
N ASN A 105 8.43 -8.92 7.26
CA ASN A 105 8.84 -9.08 8.65
C ASN A 105 8.10 -10.19 9.38
N CYS A 106 7.12 -10.81 8.76
CA CYS A 106 6.39 -11.91 9.38
C CYS A 106 7.27 -13.14 9.45
N SER A 107 7.45 -13.68 10.66
CA SER A 107 8.32 -14.84 10.88
C SER A 107 7.59 -16.18 10.83
N GLY A 108 6.25 -16.15 10.87
CA GLY A 108 5.45 -17.36 10.95
C GLY A 108 5.48 -18.03 12.32
N ASP A 109 6.25 -17.50 13.25
CA ASP A 109 6.30 -18.00 14.62
C ASP A 109 5.18 -17.36 15.41
N ALA A 110 4.22 -18.18 15.85
CA ALA A 110 3.17 -17.68 16.70
C ALA A 110 3.74 -17.34 18.06
N PRO A 111 3.45 -16.17 18.61
CA PRO A 111 3.82 -15.86 19.98
C PRO A 111 3.08 -16.75 20.97
#